data_463f8d325340115b5bd6484bdaa1bb7d
#
_entry.id   463f8d325340115b5bd6484bdaa1bb7d
#
_cell.length_a   1.000
_cell.length_b   1.000
_cell.length_c   1.000
_cell.angle_alpha   90.00
_cell.angle_beta   90.00
_cell.angle_gamma   90.00
#
_symmetry.space_group_name_H-M   'P 1'
#
loop_
_entity.id
_entity.type
_entity.pdbx_description
1 polymer ?
#
loop_
_entity_poly.entity_id
_entity_poly.type
_entity_poly.pdbx_seq_one_letter_code
_entity_poly.pdbx_strand_id
1 'polypeptide(L)'
;MNSLVIDATSTKIFLVIINSKNIYTSTHENSKSNYDKLIIFINDFLKNNEISINKIDQIYVNRGPGSFAGIRSSLSIVKGIHLSKNIDYFCFSYFDFLDKKPKNIKYLLKKNTIKTPKWIDIPSLCNKYKIKKNLIKPLYVS
;
A
#
# COMPACT_ATOMS: atom_id res chain seq x y z
N MET A 1 -9.52 1.44 -15.46
CA MET A 1 -8.26 0.98 -14.83
C MET A 1 -8.55 0.55 -13.40
N ASN A 2 -8.06 -0.62 -13.01
CA ASN A 2 -8.20 -1.14 -11.65
C ASN A 2 -6.88 -0.99 -10.92
N SER A 3 -6.88 -0.23 -9.82
CA SER A 3 -5.71 -0.05 -8.96
C SER A 3 -5.97 -0.73 -7.62
N LEU A 4 -5.01 -1.52 -7.15
CA LEU A 4 -5.06 -2.16 -5.83
C LEU A 4 -4.12 -1.41 -4.89
N VAL A 5 -4.67 -0.95 -3.76
CA VAL A 5 -3.87 -0.33 -2.69
C VAL A 5 -3.78 -1.29 -1.52
N ILE A 6 -2.56 -1.48 -1.00
CA ILE A 6 -2.29 -2.33 0.16
C ILE A 6 -1.60 -1.50 1.21
N ASP A 7 -2.16 -1.46 2.41
CA ASP A 7 -1.56 -0.78 3.56
C ASP A 7 -1.62 -1.67 4.79
N ALA A 8 -0.47 -2.23 5.17
CA ALA A 8 -0.30 -3.06 6.35
C ALA A 8 0.61 -2.39 7.38
N THR A 9 0.65 -1.06 7.41
CA THR A 9 1.57 -0.30 8.26
C THR A 9 1.01 0.05 9.63
N SER A 10 -0.31 0.03 9.80
CA SER A 10 -0.97 0.45 11.04
C SER A 10 -1.52 -0.74 11.84
N THR A 11 -2.43 -0.47 12.77
CA THR A 11 -3.10 -1.51 13.56
C THR A 11 -4.05 -2.38 12.74
N LYS A 12 -4.38 -1.95 11.54
CA LYS A 12 -5.24 -2.69 10.61
C LYS A 12 -4.57 -2.82 9.25
N ILE A 13 -4.92 -3.89 8.55
CA ILE A 13 -4.54 -4.08 7.14
C ILE A 13 -5.67 -3.56 6.29
N PHE A 14 -5.36 -2.64 5.38
CA PHE A 14 -6.33 -2.10 4.43
C PHE A 14 -6.05 -2.61 3.04
N LEU A 15 -7.09 -3.13 2.39
CA LEU A 15 -7.06 -3.51 0.97
C LEU A 15 -8.11 -2.67 0.27
N VAL A 16 -7.70 -1.99 -0.80
CA VAL A 16 -8.58 -1.06 -1.51
C VAL A 16 -8.45 -1.29 -3.01
N ILE A 17 -9.58 -1.38 -3.70
CA ILE A 17 -9.62 -1.39 -5.15
C ILE A 17 -10.26 -0.09 -5.61
N ILE A 18 -9.57 0.60 -6.51
CA ILE A 18 -10.04 1.87 -7.08
C ILE A 18 -10.19 1.68 -8.59
N ASN A 19 -11.38 1.97 -9.12
CA ASN A 19 -11.60 2.03 -10.55
C ASN A 19 -12.47 3.25 -10.89
N SER A 20 -12.75 3.46 -12.18
CA SER A 20 -13.47 4.64 -12.64
C SER A 20 -14.91 4.74 -12.09
N LYS A 21 -15.48 3.64 -11.63
CA LYS A 21 -16.88 3.59 -11.19
C LYS A 21 -17.03 3.49 -9.68
N ASN A 22 -16.11 2.79 -9.01
CA ASN A 22 -16.28 2.41 -7.61
C ASN A 22 -14.97 2.36 -6.84
N ILE A 23 -15.10 2.46 -5.52
CA ILE A 23 -14.01 2.15 -4.58
C ILE A 23 -14.51 1.04 -3.65
N TYR A 24 -13.73 -0.01 -3.50
CA TYR A 24 -14.02 -1.13 -2.60
C TYR A 24 -12.95 -1.20 -1.54
N THR A 25 -13.34 -1.49 -0.32
CA THR A 25 -12.39 -1.60 0.81
C THR A 25 -12.61 -2.88 1.59
N SER A 26 -11.53 -3.43 2.14
CA SER A 26 -11.54 -4.53 3.08
C SER A 26 -10.55 -4.24 4.19
N THR A 27 -10.90 -4.57 5.42
CA THR A 27 -10.09 -4.26 6.60
C THR A 27 -9.92 -5.51 7.45
N HIS A 28 -8.68 -5.76 7.90
CA HIS A 28 -8.34 -6.89 8.77
C HIS A 28 -7.45 -6.40 9.89
N GLU A 29 -7.50 -7.08 11.04
CA GLU A 29 -6.58 -6.79 12.15
C GLU A 29 -5.14 -7.05 11.72
N ASN A 30 -4.23 -6.14 12.07
CA ASN A 30 -2.81 -6.29 11.77
C ASN A 30 -2.14 -7.09 12.89
N SER A 31 -2.14 -8.40 12.76
CA SER A 31 -1.60 -9.34 13.75
C SER A 31 -0.63 -10.31 13.08
N LYS A 32 0.20 -10.98 13.88
CA LYS A 32 1.17 -11.96 13.38
C LYS A 32 0.49 -13.06 12.56
N SER A 33 -0.65 -13.58 13.03
CA SER A 33 -1.39 -14.62 12.30
C SER A 33 -1.95 -14.11 10.97
N ASN A 34 -2.29 -12.82 10.86
CA ASN A 34 -2.86 -12.24 9.66
C ASN A 34 -1.80 -11.87 8.62
N TYR A 35 -0.54 -11.64 9.01
CA TYR A 35 0.54 -11.45 8.04
C TYR A 35 0.72 -12.67 7.15
N ASP A 36 0.65 -13.86 7.74
CA ASP A 36 0.80 -15.10 7.00
C ASP A 36 -0.38 -15.38 6.07
N LYS A 37 -1.52 -14.72 6.31
CA LYS A 37 -2.74 -14.86 5.54
C LYS A 37 -2.97 -13.73 4.55
N LEU A 38 -2.03 -12.79 4.42
CA LEU A 38 -2.24 -11.60 3.62
C LEU A 38 -2.58 -11.93 2.16
N ILE A 39 -1.90 -12.91 1.56
CA ILE A 39 -2.20 -13.32 0.18
C ILE A 39 -3.61 -13.90 0.08
N ILE A 40 -4.07 -14.61 1.10
CA ILE A 40 -5.43 -15.16 1.15
C ILE A 40 -6.44 -14.01 1.22
N PHE A 41 -6.19 -13.00 2.06
CA PHE A 41 -7.07 -11.83 2.16
C PHE A 41 -7.16 -11.08 0.83
N ILE A 42 -6.05 -10.93 0.12
CA ILE A 42 -6.03 -10.29 -1.19
C ILE A 42 -6.88 -11.09 -2.19
N ASN A 43 -6.67 -12.41 -2.25
CA ASN A 43 -7.42 -13.27 -3.16
C ASN A 43 -8.92 -13.26 -2.85
N ASP A 44 -9.29 -13.33 -1.57
CA ASP A 44 -10.70 -13.29 -1.16
C ASP A 44 -11.33 -11.93 -1.48
N PHE A 45 -10.60 -10.86 -1.26
CA PHE A 45 -11.07 -9.51 -1.55
C PHE A 45 -11.35 -9.32 -3.05
N LEU A 46 -10.43 -9.77 -3.91
CA LEU A 46 -10.61 -9.73 -5.36
C LEU A 46 -11.80 -10.57 -5.77
N LYS A 47 -11.90 -11.80 -5.26
CA LYS A 47 -12.97 -12.73 -5.58
C LYS A 47 -14.34 -12.19 -5.16
N ASN A 48 -14.44 -11.61 -3.95
CA ASN A 48 -15.68 -11.06 -3.42
C ASN A 48 -16.19 -9.87 -4.25
N ASN A 49 -15.28 -9.18 -4.94
CA ASN A 49 -15.64 -8.06 -5.82
C ASN A 49 -15.63 -8.47 -7.30
N GLU A 50 -15.55 -9.75 -7.58
CA GLU A 50 -15.61 -10.32 -8.93
C GLU A 50 -14.53 -9.77 -9.85
N ILE A 51 -13.33 -9.53 -9.32
CA ILE A 51 -12.18 -8.99 -10.05
C ILE A 51 -11.07 -10.05 -10.04
N SER A 52 -10.60 -10.44 -11.23
CA SER A 52 -9.43 -11.30 -11.38
C SER A 52 -8.15 -10.50 -11.14
N ILE A 53 -7.13 -11.14 -10.58
CA ILE A 53 -5.81 -10.51 -10.42
C ILE A 53 -5.26 -10.02 -11.78
N ASN A 54 -5.57 -10.71 -12.86
CA ASN A 54 -5.15 -10.30 -14.21
C ASN A 54 -5.81 -9.00 -14.69
N LYS A 55 -6.85 -8.53 -14.01
CA LYS A 55 -7.52 -7.27 -14.30
C LYS A 55 -7.00 -6.11 -13.46
N ILE A 56 -6.07 -6.36 -12.55
CA ILE A 56 -5.40 -5.32 -11.80
C ILE A 56 -4.29 -4.73 -12.68
N ASP A 57 -4.34 -3.43 -12.89
CA ASP A 57 -3.39 -2.74 -13.76
C ASP A 57 -2.15 -2.27 -13.01
N GLN A 58 -2.33 -1.82 -11.76
CA GLN A 58 -1.25 -1.31 -10.94
C GLN A 58 -1.52 -1.61 -9.46
N ILE A 59 -0.44 -1.75 -8.69
CA ILE A 59 -0.50 -1.94 -7.24
C ILE A 59 0.22 -0.78 -6.56
N TYR A 60 -0.40 -0.22 -5.52
CA TYR A 60 0.19 0.80 -4.66
C TYR A 60 0.29 0.22 -3.25
N VAL A 61 1.50 0.15 -2.69
CA VAL A 61 1.73 -0.44 -1.38
C VAL A 61 2.41 0.57 -0.47
N ASN A 62 1.86 0.73 0.74
CA ASN A 62 2.47 1.61 1.73
C ASN A 62 3.76 0.97 2.26
N ARG A 63 4.88 1.67 2.07
CA ARG A 63 6.22 1.21 2.46
C ARG A 63 6.61 1.58 3.88
N GLY A 64 5.72 2.27 4.61
CA GLY A 64 5.97 2.69 5.97
C GLY A 64 6.04 4.21 6.14
N PRO A 65 6.41 4.66 7.32
CA PRO A 65 6.78 3.86 8.50
C PRO A 65 5.57 3.23 9.20
N GLY A 66 5.83 2.19 10.02
CA GLY A 66 4.79 1.51 10.78
C GLY A 66 5.20 0.10 11.17
N SER A 67 4.25 -0.82 11.14
CA SER A 67 4.46 -2.22 11.49
C SER A 67 5.57 -2.84 10.63
N PHE A 68 6.66 -3.24 11.26
CA PHE A 68 7.79 -3.88 10.59
C PHE A 68 7.37 -5.15 9.84
N ALA A 69 6.64 -6.02 10.53
CA ALA A 69 6.21 -7.29 9.93
C ALA A 69 5.18 -7.08 8.82
N GLY A 70 4.26 -6.12 8.99
CA GLY A 70 3.27 -5.77 7.97
C GLY A 70 3.91 -5.20 6.71
N ILE A 71 4.89 -4.32 6.86
CA ILE A 71 5.64 -3.75 5.74
C ILE A 71 6.37 -4.86 4.98
N ARG A 72 7.12 -5.70 5.67
CA ARG A 72 7.86 -6.81 5.04
C ARG A 72 6.94 -7.76 4.28
N SER A 73 5.85 -8.16 4.92
CA SER A 73 4.90 -9.10 4.33
C SER A 73 4.27 -8.51 3.06
N SER A 74 3.77 -7.28 3.13
CA SER A 74 3.10 -6.64 1.99
C SER A 74 4.06 -6.39 0.82
N LEU A 75 5.28 -5.92 1.08
CA LEU A 75 6.26 -5.69 0.03
C LEU A 75 6.71 -7.00 -0.63
N SER A 76 6.87 -8.06 0.14
CA SER A 76 7.24 -9.39 -0.40
C SER A 76 6.14 -9.93 -1.32
N ILE A 77 4.88 -9.79 -0.93
CA ILE A 77 3.75 -10.25 -1.73
C ILE A 77 3.65 -9.47 -3.03
N VAL A 78 3.78 -8.16 -2.95
CA VAL A 78 3.71 -7.28 -4.13
C VAL A 78 4.83 -7.62 -5.12
N LYS A 79 6.04 -7.86 -4.60
CA LYS A 79 7.17 -8.30 -5.43
C LYS A 79 6.87 -9.63 -6.12
N GLY A 80 6.28 -10.59 -5.39
CA GLY A 80 5.89 -11.88 -5.94
C GLY A 80 4.82 -11.75 -7.03
N ILE A 81 3.83 -10.90 -6.84
CA ILE A 81 2.80 -10.63 -7.84
C ILE A 81 3.41 -10.01 -9.09
N HIS A 82 4.31 -9.04 -8.93
CA HIS A 82 5.02 -8.42 -10.05
C HIS A 82 5.80 -9.47 -10.87
N LEU A 83 6.55 -10.34 -10.19
CA LEU A 83 7.35 -11.36 -10.86
C LEU A 83 6.50 -12.41 -11.58
N SER A 84 5.35 -12.77 -11.02
CA SER A 84 4.49 -13.84 -11.57
C SER A 84 3.45 -13.32 -12.57
N LYS A 85 2.95 -12.10 -12.40
CA LYS A 85 1.84 -11.54 -13.20
C LYS A 85 2.23 -10.33 -14.01
N ASN A 86 3.45 -9.84 -13.86
CA ASN A 86 3.95 -8.64 -14.57
C ASN A 86 3.09 -7.39 -14.32
N ILE A 87 2.60 -7.24 -13.10
CA ILE A 87 1.83 -6.05 -12.69
C ILE A 87 2.80 -5.06 -12.06
N ASP A 88 2.80 -3.82 -12.53
CA ASP A 88 3.64 -2.76 -11.96
C ASP A 88 3.16 -2.36 -10.58
N TYR A 89 4.11 -2.03 -9.70
CA TYR A 89 3.78 -1.58 -8.36
C TYR A 89 4.56 -0.31 -7.99
N PHE A 90 3.98 0.43 -7.03
CA PHE A 90 4.56 1.67 -6.51
C PHE A 90 4.59 1.57 -4.99
N CYS A 91 5.79 1.66 -4.42
CA CYS A 91 5.96 1.71 -2.97
C CYS A 91 5.94 3.16 -2.53
N PHE A 92 4.93 3.56 -1.77
CA PHE A 92 4.77 4.93 -1.32
C PHE A 92 4.79 5.04 0.20
N SER A 93 5.12 6.22 0.69
CA SER A 93 4.92 6.66 2.07
C SER A 93 4.18 7.98 2.04
N TYR A 94 3.38 8.28 3.06
CA TYR A 94 2.76 9.60 3.16
C TYR A 94 3.80 10.70 3.24
N PHE A 95 5.01 10.40 3.71
CA PHE A 95 6.13 11.35 3.71
C PHE A 95 6.59 11.72 2.30
N ASP A 96 6.38 10.85 1.32
CA ASP A 96 6.74 11.13 -0.07
C ASP A 96 5.88 12.24 -0.67
N PHE A 97 4.71 12.48 -0.09
CA PHE A 97 3.72 13.44 -0.59
C PHE A 97 3.84 14.82 0.08
N LEU A 98 4.92 15.05 0.82
CA LEU A 98 5.19 16.35 1.42
C LEU A 98 6.01 17.21 0.47
N ASP A 99 5.63 18.47 0.33
CA ASP A 99 6.35 19.43 -0.52
C ASP A 99 7.74 19.73 0.03
N LYS A 100 7.86 19.77 1.36
CA LYS A 100 9.14 19.86 2.04
C LYS A 100 9.49 18.53 2.68
N LYS A 101 10.60 17.93 2.28
CA LYS A 101 11.07 16.70 2.89
C LYS A 101 11.48 16.99 4.35
N PRO A 102 10.95 16.24 5.33
CA PRO A 102 11.30 16.45 6.72
C PRO A 102 12.76 16.06 6.99
N LYS A 103 13.44 16.86 7.77
CA LYS A 103 14.80 16.55 8.22
C LYS A 103 14.81 15.37 9.21
N ASN A 104 13.71 15.19 9.95
CA ASN A 104 13.58 14.15 10.96
C ASN A 104 12.18 13.56 10.96
N ILE A 105 12.06 12.35 10.40
CA ILE A 105 10.81 11.62 10.32
C ILE A 105 10.24 11.28 11.70
N LYS A 106 11.13 10.95 12.67
CA LYS A 106 10.71 10.67 14.05
C LYS A 106 10.00 11.85 14.70
N TYR A 107 10.49 13.05 14.43
CA TYR A 107 9.91 14.27 14.95
C TYR A 107 8.49 14.48 14.42
N LEU A 108 8.28 14.25 13.13
CA LEU A 108 6.95 14.36 12.52
C LEU A 108 5.97 13.32 13.07
N LEU A 109 6.44 12.09 13.31
CA LEU A 109 5.61 11.05 13.91
C LEU A 109 5.16 11.45 15.31
N LYS A 110 6.07 12.02 16.12
CA LYS A 110 5.73 12.50 17.48
C LYS A 110 4.72 13.64 17.45
N LYS A 111 4.83 14.53 16.47
CA LYS A 111 3.94 15.70 16.34
C LYS A 111 2.61 15.37 15.70
N ASN A 112 2.46 14.17 15.16
CA ASN A 112 1.24 13.76 14.43
C ASN A 112 0.80 14.78 13.39
N THR A 113 1.78 15.37 12.67
CA THR A 113 1.57 16.48 11.75
C THR A 113 1.29 16.06 10.32
N ILE A 114 1.34 14.74 10.03
CA ILE A 114 1.15 14.24 8.68
C ILE A 114 -0.31 13.96 8.43
N LYS A 115 -0.86 14.65 7.43
CA LYS A 115 -2.23 14.43 6.99
C LYS A 115 -2.30 13.20 6.11
N THR A 116 -3.15 12.25 6.47
CA THR A 116 -3.39 11.04 5.68
C THR A 116 -4.27 11.38 4.47
N PRO A 117 -3.79 11.14 3.23
CA PRO A 117 -4.62 11.35 2.05
C PRO A 117 -5.75 10.32 1.96
N LYS A 118 -6.75 10.62 1.14
CA LYS A 118 -7.81 9.64 0.84
C LYS A 118 -7.24 8.56 -0.09
N TRP A 119 -7.74 7.32 0.05
CA TRP A 119 -7.30 6.21 -0.80
C TRP A 119 -7.39 6.53 -2.29
N ILE A 120 -8.48 7.18 -2.71
CA ILE A 120 -8.72 7.50 -4.12
C ILE A 120 -7.64 8.41 -4.71
N ASP A 121 -6.97 9.20 -3.88
CA ASP A 121 -5.95 10.15 -4.31
C ASP A 121 -4.54 9.53 -4.42
N ILE A 122 -4.34 8.33 -3.89
CA ILE A 122 -3.02 7.69 -3.87
C ILE A 122 -2.40 7.54 -5.27
N PRO A 123 -3.12 7.02 -6.28
CA PRO A 123 -2.54 6.89 -7.61
C PRO A 123 -2.07 8.24 -8.20
N SER A 124 -2.88 9.28 -8.08
CA SER A 124 -2.52 10.60 -8.59
C SER A 124 -1.37 11.24 -7.82
N LEU A 125 -1.30 11.03 -6.49
CA LEU A 125 -0.21 11.51 -5.67
C LEU A 125 1.11 10.82 -6.02
N CYS A 126 1.10 9.52 -6.25
CA CYS A 126 2.28 8.79 -6.69
C CYS A 126 2.80 9.33 -8.03
N ASN A 127 1.90 9.67 -8.94
CA ASN A 127 2.27 10.28 -10.21
C ASN A 127 2.84 11.69 -10.01
N LYS A 128 2.16 12.52 -9.23
CA LYS A 128 2.58 13.91 -8.96
C LYS A 128 3.97 13.98 -8.34
N TYR A 129 4.25 13.13 -7.36
CA TYR A 129 5.53 13.12 -6.64
C TYR A 129 6.56 12.16 -7.26
N LYS A 130 6.30 11.65 -8.46
CA LYS A 130 7.24 10.86 -9.27
C LYS A 130 7.78 9.63 -8.55
N ILE A 131 6.91 8.90 -7.89
CA ILE A 131 7.27 7.63 -7.26
C ILE A 131 7.70 6.65 -8.36
N LYS A 132 8.87 6.05 -8.22
CA LYS A 132 9.40 5.09 -9.20
C LYS A 132 8.66 3.77 -9.11
N LYS A 133 8.25 3.23 -10.26
CA LYS A 133 7.62 1.92 -10.30
C LYS A 133 8.62 0.80 -10.09
N ASN A 134 8.14 -0.28 -9.52
CA ASN A 134 8.86 -1.56 -9.39
C ASN A 134 10.15 -1.48 -8.56
N LEU A 135 10.17 -0.57 -7.58
CA LEU A 135 11.28 -0.38 -6.66
C LEU A 135 10.83 -0.71 -5.23
N ILE A 136 11.39 -1.78 -4.65
CA ILE A 136 11.16 -2.12 -3.25
C ILE A 136 12.01 -1.20 -2.37
N LYS A 137 11.34 -0.38 -1.58
CA LYS A 137 12.01 0.62 -0.74
C LYS A 137 11.30 0.74 0.61
N PRO A 138 11.50 -0.21 1.53
CA PRO A 138 10.85 -0.13 2.85
C PRO A 138 11.37 1.06 3.64
N LEU A 139 10.48 1.68 4.42
CA LEU A 139 10.81 2.79 5.30
C LEU A 139 10.56 2.35 6.74
N TYR A 140 11.64 2.03 7.45
CA TYR A 140 11.60 1.69 8.86
C TYR A 140 12.12 2.86 9.69
N VAL A 141 11.43 3.13 10.78
CA VAL A 141 11.84 4.16 11.75
C VAL A 141 11.97 3.48 13.10
N SER A 142 13.20 3.40 13.58
CA SER A 142 13.53 2.81 14.89
C SER A 142 13.33 3.80 16.04
#